data_016a1ce2d92c1608b1926d32dec96ae1
#
_entry.id   016a1ce2d92c1608b1926d32dec96ae1
#
_cell.length_a   1.000
_cell.length_b   1.000
_cell.length_c   1.000
_cell.angle_alpha   90.00
_cell.angle_beta   90.00
_cell.angle_gamma   90.00
#
_symmetry.space_group_name_H-M   'P 1'
#
loop_
_entity.id
_entity.type
_entity.pdbx_description
1 polymer ?
#
loop_
_entity_poly.entity_id
_entity_poly.type
_entity_poly.pdbx_seq_one_letter_code
_entity_poly.pdbx_strand_id
1 'polypeptide(L)'
;MMSINSVSSPSHKLKRFCVLAISAGILALSPFAQADEENEAAADHIIAAEEALNAQRYQDASREYRIAATLSESPEVAKTATRIAYSYVFNDDAIESARRWVELEPDSDEARLYIAQLYLRVGEIRNSRRNFERLLEKGDEPVDEQLLRLIPVLAREDSGHAYQVMRQLARKYRRSPYAHYAVAVLALDAGELKIAVERARKAIEIDDEWVKPHLVYARSLLLQGDEAGAIDYTARLIGDDPDPDPEARLELAIMLVSAGRDDDALSQVNQILLEQPYRTDALRLMAIINFRLNRMDAAKADFQDLLESGSYRMDALHYLGRIADRNGEDDEAIRYYAQVTGGSNAVLSQSRAAGILVQQGEPEKALEYLNRFSGINPNFAVDMVRVKAQVLASIERYDEALEQYDMAVSYRPDVEGLVLGRAELLLVMNRLDDAIAHYTEATKRWPDSAMSLNALGYTLADRTDRYDEAAKLIRKALDLDPDSPAIIDSWGWVLYRQGRSEEALPILKEAYEKLRDPEVAAHIVEVLWALGRQDDATVALEEAEQRFPGNDLLLDVRKKIAPVTP
;
A
#
# COMPACT_ATOMS: atom_id res chain seq x y z
N MET A 1 17.08 35.06 30.79
CA MET A 1 17.48 34.20 31.93
C MET A 1 16.21 33.51 32.42
N MET A 2 15.99 32.33 31.98
CA MET A 2 15.40 31.23 32.73
C MET A 2 15.39 30.01 31.83
N SER A 3 16.11 29.04 32.31
CA SER A 3 16.39 27.75 31.71
C SER A 3 15.11 26.95 31.54
N ILE A 4 14.84 26.47 30.34
CA ILE A 4 13.85 25.43 30.10
C ILE A 4 14.61 24.11 30.00
N ASN A 5 14.29 23.24 30.91
CA ASN A 5 14.88 21.91 31.07
C ASN A 5 14.68 21.06 29.81
N SER A 6 15.80 20.60 29.30
CA SER A 6 15.91 19.49 28.38
C SER A 6 15.22 18.25 28.96
N VAL A 7 14.10 17.85 28.35
CA VAL A 7 13.59 16.49 28.51
C VAL A 7 14.58 15.56 27.84
N SER A 8 15.30 14.81 28.64
CA SER A 8 16.26 13.82 28.21
C SER A 8 15.63 12.77 27.30
N SER A 9 16.14 12.72 26.09
CA SER A 9 15.94 11.63 25.13
C SER A 9 16.13 10.27 25.80
N PRO A 10 15.20 9.32 25.64
CA PRO A 10 15.38 7.97 26.19
C PRO A 10 16.52 7.26 25.47
N SER A 11 17.34 6.69 26.29
CA SER A 11 18.53 5.85 26.09
C SER A 11 18.83 5.30 24.69
N HIS A 12 20.07 5.54 24.29
CA HIS A 12 20.79 5.10 23.08
C HIS A 12 20.75 3.60 22.73
N LYS A 13 20.09 2.73 23.50
CA LYS A 13 20.11 1.28 23.28
C LYS A 13 19.07 0.78 22.25
N LEU A 14 17.94 1.45 22.09
CA LEU A 14 16.91 1.03 21.12
C LEU A 14 17.03 1.71 19.73
N LYS A 15 17.74 2.85 19.64
CA LYS A 15 17.93 3.52 18.34
C LYS A 15 18.82 2.75 17.35
N ARG A 16 19.45 1.65 17.76
CA ARG A 16 20.29 0.80 16.90
C ARG A 16 19.53 -0.29 16.14
N PHE A 17 18.24 -0.46 16.38
CA PHE A 17 17.45 -1.54 15.76
C PHE A 17 16.81 -1.19 14.42
N CYS A 18 16.84 0.03 13.97
CA CYS A 18 15.98 0.46 12.87
C CYS A 18 16.67 0.82 11.54
N VAL A 19 17.99 0.78 11.42
CA VAL A 19 18.64 1.00 10.11
C VAL A 19 19.92 0.19 10.05
N LEU A 20 19.89 -0.97 9.43
CA LEU A 20 21.05 -1.55 8.80
C LEU A 20 20.75 -1.67 7.31
N ALA A 21 21.05 -0.59 6.59
CA ALA A 21 21.45 -0.72 5.22
C ALA A 21 22.69 -1.63 5.22
N ILE A 22 22.58 -2.79 4.60
CA ILE A 22 23.72 -3.67 4.35
C ILE A 22 24.57 -2.97 3.30
N SER A 23 25.47 -2.08 3.75
CA SER A 23 26.65 -1.75 2.97
C SER A 23 27.52 -3.00 2.94
N ALA A 24 27.83 -3.52 1.76
CA ALA A 24 28.81 -4.57 1.56
C ALA A 24 30.17 -4.14 2.15
N GLY A 25 30.34 -4.38 3.43
CA GLY A 25 31.61 -4.25 4.14
C GLY A 25 32.19 -5.65 4.23
N ILE A 26 33.33 -5.83 3.61
CA ILE A 26 34.21 -6.97 3.76
C ILE A 26 34.27 -7.35 5.23
N LEU A 27 33.56 -8.41 5.62
CA LEU A 27 33.74 -9.04 6.93
C LEU A 27 35.11 -9.70 6.91
N ALA A 28 36.04 -9.07 7.60
CA ALA A 28 37.31 -9.73 7.94
C ALA A 28 36.96 -11.08 8.58
N LEU A 29 37.53 -12.15 8.07
CA LEU A 29 37.47 -13.50 8.63
C LEU A 29 37.70 -13.40 10.14
N SER A 30 36.65 -13.62 10.92
CA SER A 30 36.77 -13.74 12.38
C SER A 30 37.46 -15.07 12.70
N PRO A 31 38.22 -15.17 13.80
CA PRO A 31 39.08 -16.31 14.10
C PRO A 31 38.27 -17.52 14.56
N PHE A 32 37.71 -18.27 13.65
CA PHE A 32 37.08 -19.56 13.90
C PHE A 32 38.08 -20.71 13.69
N ALA A 33 39.25 -20.60 14.24
CA ALA A 33 40.28 -21.63 14.12
C ALA A 33 40.59 -22.26 15.49
N GLN A 34 39.60 -22.96 16.06
CA GLN A 34 39.83 -24.05 17.04
C GLN A 34 38.48 -24.62 17.46
N ALA A 35 37.97 -25.61 16.76
CA ALA A 35 36.74 -26.25 17.17
C ALA A 35 36.65 -27.71 16.64
N ASP A 36 36.06 -28.57 17.43
CA ASP A 36 35.81 -29.98 17.20
C ASP A 36 35.15 -30.27 15.82
N GLU A 37 35.14 -31.53 15.36
CA GLU A 37 34.64 -31.94 14.04
C GLU A 37 33.24 -31.40 13.66
N GLU A 38 32.37 -31.12 14.63
CA GLU A 38 31.05 -30.52 14.41
C GLU A 38 31.15 -29.02 14.00
N ASN A 39 32.15 -28.31 14.50
CA ASN A 39 32.44 -26.94 14.12
C ASN A 39 33.10 -26.86 12.72
N GLU A 40 33.81 -27.91 12.27
CA GLU A 40 34.40 -27.95 10.95
C GLU A 40 33.30 -28.11 9.88
N ALA A 41 32.30 -28.95 10.11
CA ALA A 41 31.12 -29.07 9.25
C ALA A 41 30.29 -27.79 9.21
N ALA A 42 30.10 -27.09 10.33
CA ALA A 42 29.42 -25.80 10.36
C ALA A 42 30.19 -24.73 9.57
N ALA A 43 31.53 -24.73 9.63
CA ALA A 43 32.38 -23.80 8.87
C ALA A 43 32.25 -23.98 7.37
N ASP A 44 32.18 -25.21 6.86
CA ASP A 44 31.97 -25.49 5.43
C ASP A 44 30.66 -24.91 4.92
N HIS A 45 29.58 -25.06 5.69
CA HIS A 45 28.27 -24.46 5.34
C HIS A 45 28.28 -22.93 5.42
N ILE A 46 29.02 -22.32 6.34
CA ILE A 46 29.19 -20.86 6.40
C ILE A 46 29.90 -20.37 5.12
N ILE A 47 30.99 -21.06 4.72
CA ILE A 47 31.72 -20.70 3.49
C ILE A 47 30.79 -20.81 2.26
N ALA A 48 30.04 -21.91 2.14
CA ALA A 48 29.09 -22.09 1.06
C ALA A 48 27.98 -21.01 1.05
N ALA A 49 27.51 -20.60 2.22
CA ALA A 49 26.53 -19.53 2.37
C ALA A 49 27.09 -18.17 1.92
N GLU A 50 28.32 -17.83 2.31
CA GLU A 50 29.00 -16.60 1.90
C GLU A 50 29.25 -16.57 0.38
N GLU A 51 29.68 -17.68 -0.21
CA GLU A 51 29.80 -17.80 -1.66
C GLU A 51 28.47 -17.62 -2.38
N ALA A 52 27.39 -18.18 -1.83
CA ALA A 52 26.05 -18.01 -2.35
C ALA A 52 25.57 -16.55 -2.25
N LEU A 53 25.83 -15.85 -1.13
CA LEU A 53 25.54 -14.41 -0.97
C LEU A 53 26.27 -13.56 -2.00
N ASN A 54 27.57 -13.81 -2.18
CA ASN A 54 28.40 -13.10 -3.17
C ASN A 54 27.90 -13.34 -4.60
N ALA A 55 27.36 -14.53 -4.88
CA ALA A 55 26.76 -14.89 -6.15
C ALA A 55 25.27 -14.46 -6.26
N GLN A 56 24.73 -13.73 -5.28
CA GLN A 56 23.31 -13.32 -5.17
C GLN A 56 22.32 -14.48 -5.18
N ARG A 57 22.76 -15.68 -4.79
CA ARG A 57 21.91 -16.87 -4.63
C ARG A 57 21.34 -16.93 -3.20
N TYR A 58 20.45 -16.01 -2.89
CA TYR A 58 19.99 -15.75 -1.51
C TYR A 58 19.27 -16.95 -0.87
N GLN A 59 18.55 -17.74 -1.63
CA GLN A 59 17.88 -18.95 -1.13
C GLN A 59 18.88 -20.02 -0.74
N ASP A 60 19.91 -20.22 -1.55
CA ASP A 60 20.99 -21.16 -1.23
C ASP A 60 21.74 -20.70 0.03
N ALA A 61 22.06 -19.40 0.09
CA ALA A 61 22.71 -18.82 1.25
C ALA A 61 21.90 -19.00 2.54
N SER A 62 20.59 -18.75 2.49
CA SER A 62 19.68 -18.97 3.62
C SER A 62 19.70 -20.41 4.11
N ARG A 63 19.59 -21.36 3.18
CA ARG A 63 19.60 -22.79 3.50
C ARG A 63 20.93 -23.22 4.13
N GLU A 64 22.06 -22.82 3.54
CA GLU A 64 23.40 -23.17 4.05
C GLU A 64 23.64 -22.57 5.45
N TYR A 65 23.28 -21.31 5.67
CA TYR A 65 23.34 -20.69 7.00
C TYR A 65 22.43 -21.37 8.02
N ARG A 66 21.24 -21.83 7.65
CA ARG A 66 20.36 -22.60 8.54
C ARG A 66 20.99 -23.93 8.95
N ILE A 67 21.62 -24.63 8.00
CA ILE A 67 22.35 -25.88 8.30
C ILE A 67 23.51 -25.60 9.25
N ALA A 68 24.31 -24.57 8.96
CA ALA A 68 25.39 -24.13 9.84
C ALA A 68 24.91 -23.81 11.26
N ALA A 69 23.78 -23.11 11.38
CA ALA A 69 23.17 -22.79 12.68
C ALA A 69 22.72 -24.04 13.47
N THR A 70 22.28 -25.08 12.77
CA THR A 70 21.88 -26.34 13.40
C THR A 70 23.07 -27.11 13.93
N LEU A 71 24.20 -27.09 13.22
CA LEU A 71 25.44 -27.79 13.57
C LEU A 71 26.28 -27.04 14.61
N SER A 72 26.16 -25.73 14.68
CA SER A 72 26.98 -24.87 15.56
C SER A 72 26.38 -24.70 16.95
N GLU A 73 27.23 -24.69 17.98
CA GLU A 73 26.90 -24.25 19.34
C GLU A 73 27.07 -22.73 19.53
N SER A 74 27.44 -22.00 18.47
CA SER A 74 27.62 -20.55 18.52
C SER A 74 26.31 -19.81 18.28
N PRO A 75 25.82 -18.99 19.23
CA PRO A 75 24.65 -18.15 19.04
C PRO A 75 24.79 -17.16 17.86
N GLU A 76 26.00 -16.70 17.58
CA GLU A 76 26.26 -15.74 16.49
C GLU A 76 25.98 -16.35 15.09
N VAL A 77 26.21 -17.66 14.91
CA VAL A 77 25.86 -18.35 13.66
C VAL A 77 24.34 -18.40 13.49
N ALA A 78 23.62 -18.81 14.54
CA ALA A 78 22.15 -18.84 14.52
C ALA A 78 21.53 -17.45 14.34
N LYS A 79 22.13 -16.42 14.94
CA LYS A 79 21.75 -15.01 14.76
C LYS A 79 21.95 -14.57 13.33
N THR A 80 23.09 -14.84 12.72
CA THR A 80 23.40 -14.48 11.33
C THR A 80 22.44 -15.20 10.37
N ALA A 81 22.24 -16.50 10.54
CA ALA A 81 21.29 -17.29 9.77
C ALA A 81 19.87 -16.70 9.84
N THR A 82 19.41 -16.35 11.07
CA THR A 82 18.10 -15.74 11.28
C THR A 82 17.98 -14.41 10.54
N ARG A 83 18.97 -13.53 10.65
CA ARG A 83 18.93 -12.19 10.04
C ARG A 83 18.93 -12.25 8.52
N ILE A 84 19.73 -13.14 7.91
CA ILE A 84 19.77 -13.34 6.48
C ILE A 84 18.43 -13.88 5.98
N ALA A 85 17.96 -14.98 6.54
CA ALA A 85 16.69 -15.57 6.13
C ALA A 85 15.50 -14.60 6.34
N TYR A 86 15.49 -13.84 7.44
CA TYR A 86 14.49 -12.80 7.71
C TYR A 86 14.50 -11.69 6.66
N SER A 87 15.69 -11.22 6.28
CA SER A 87 15.87 -10.09 5.33
C SER A 87 15.42 -10.45 3.91
N TYR A 88 15.59 -11.70 3.51
CA TYR A 88 15.19 -12.20 2.19
C TYR A 88 13.87 -12.98 2.20
N VAL A 89 13.13 -12.94 3.32
CA VAL A 89 11.77 -13.50 3.47
C VAL A 89 11.70 -15.03 3.30
N PHE A 90 12.78 -15.75 3.64
CA PHE A 90 12.78 -17.22 3.71
C PHE A 90 12.29 -17.65 5.09
N ASN A 91 10.97 -17.61 5.29
CA ASN A 91 10.34 -17.70 6.60
C ASN A 91 10.64 -19.03 7.32
N ASP A 92 10.65 -20.15 6.64
CA ASP A 92 10.91 -21.47 7.25
C ASP A 92 12.36 -21.55 7.78
N ASP A 93 13.33 -21.16 6.97
CA ASP A 93 14.74 -21.12 7.39
C ASP A 93 14.95 -20.12 8.55
N ALA A 94 14.27 -18.98 8.49
CA ALA A 94 14.35 -17.95 9.54
C ALA A 94 13.79 -18.45 10.87
N ILE A 95 12.65 -19.16 10.85
CA ILE A 95 12.03 -19.73 12.07
C ILE A 95 12.92 -20.81 12.69
N GLU A 96 13.46 -21.73 11.87
CA GLU A 96 14.36 -22.77 12.37
C GLU A 96 15.62 -22.18 12.99
N SER A 97 16.25 -21.24 12.31
CA SER A 97 17.45 -20.54 12.81
C SER A 97 17.17 -19.71 14.07
N ALA A 98 16.02 -19.00 14.13
CA ALA A 98 15.62 -18.25 15.30
C ALA A 98 15.28 -19.15 16.50
N ARG A 99 14.70 -20.31 16.29
CA ARG A 99 14.50 -21.33 17.35
C ARG A 99 15.84 -21.75 17.92
N ARG A 100 16.81 -22.09 17.06
CA ARG A 100 18.16 -22.46 17.50
C ARG A 100 18.82 -21.30 18.26
N TRP A 101 18.67 -20.06 17.80
CA TRP A 101 19.20 -18.91 18.52
C TRP A 101 18.60 -18.75 19.92
N VAL A 102 17.26 -18.90 20.06
CA VAL A 102 16.59 -18.87 21.38
C VAL A 102 17.01 -20.04 22.29
N GLU A 103 17.33 -21.20 21.73
CA GLU A 103 17.86 -22.35 22.48
C GLU A 103 19.25 -22.08 23.04
N LEU A 104 20.14 -21.51 22.22
CA LEU A 104 21.52 -21.19 22.60
C LEU A 104 21.60 -19.96 23.53
N GLU A 105 20.74 -18.99 23.35
CA GLU A 105 20.62 -17.77 24.18
C GLU A 105 19.20 -17.57 24.70
N PRO A 106 18.73 -18.35 25.69
CA PRO A 106 17.35 -18.27 26.20
C PRO A 106 16.98 -16.90 26.76
N ASP A 107 17.97 -16.13 27.19
CA ASP A 107 17.82 -14.80 27.77
C ASP A 107 17.97 -13.65 26.77
N SER A 108 18.20 -13.94 25.48
CA SER A 108 18.32 -12.93 24.44
C SER A 108 16.95 -12.36 24.06
N ASP A 109 16.71 -11.08 24.37
CA ASP A 109 15.49 -10.39 23.99
C ASP A 109 15.44 -10.17 22.46
N GLU A 110 16.60 -10.02 21.82
CA GLU A 110 16.72 -9.91 20.37
C GLU A 110 16.26 -11.20 19.69
N ALA A 111 16.78 -12.36 20.10
CA ALA A 111 16.39 -13.65 19.56
C ALA A 111 14.88 -13.87 19.71
N ARG A 112 14.36 -13.53 20.89
CA ARG A 112 12.94 -13.66 21.21
C ARG A 112 12.06 -12.72 20.40
N LEU A 113 12.54 -11.52 20.10
CA LEU A 113 11.84 -10.58 19.24
C LEU A 113 11.76 -11.08 17.79
N TYR A 114 12.88 -11.56 17.23
CA TYR A 114 12.89 -12.13 15.88
C TYR A 114 11.93 -13.30 15.75
N ILE A 115 11.96 -14.25 16.68
CA ILE A 115 11.07 -15.42 16.59
C ILE A 115 9.59 -15.04 16.80
N ALA A 116 9.29 -14.03 17.63
CA ALA A 116 7.94 -13.53 17.83
C ALA A 116 7.38 -12.90 16.54
N GLN A 117 8.19 -12.08 15.84
CA GLN A 117 7.83 -11.47 14.57
C GLN A 117 7.70 -12.51 13.44
N LEU A 118 8.60 -13.49 13.38
CA LEU A 118 8.52 -14.57 12.40
C LEU A 118 7.23 -15.39 12.55
N TYR A 119 6.88 -15.77 13.79
CA TYR A 119 5.61 -16.44 14.05
C TYR A 119 4.40 -15.56 13.70
N LEU A 120 4.50 -14.24 13.91
CA LEU A 120 3.46 -13.30 13.51
C LEU A 120 3.28 -13.31 12.00
N ARG A 121 4.38 -13.20 11.25
CA ARG A 121 4.40 -13.17 9.77
C ARG A 121 3.74 -14.41 9.16
N VAL A 122 3.98 -15.59 9.72
CA VAL A 122 3.38 -16.83 9.21
C VAL A 122 2.03 -17.19 9.85
N GLY A 123 1.43 -16.31 10.64
CA GLY A 123 0.12 -16.50 11.25
C GLY A 123 0.08 -17.46 12.44
N GLU A 124 1.22 -17.83 12.99
CA GLU A 124 1.30 -18.64 14.21
C GLU A 124 1.03 -17.81 15.48
N ILE A 125 -0.18 -17.28 15.59
CA ILE A 125 -0.61 -16.29 16.59
C ILE A 125 -0.28 -16.72 18.02
N ARG A 126 -0.49 -18.00 18.35
CA ARG A 126 -0.24 -18.52 19.70
C ARG A 126 1.26 -18.46 20.07
N ASN A 127 2.12 -18.82 19.13
CA ASN A 127 3.56 -18.85 19.36
C ASN A 127 4.13 -17.42 19.37
N SER A 128 3.68 -16.56 18.46
CA SER A 128 4.00 -15.14 18.44
C SER A 128 3.64 -14.49 19.78
N ARG A 129 2.38 -14.59 20.21
CA ARG A 129 1.90 -14.05 21.49
C ARG A 129 2.74 -14.50 22.68
N ARG A 130 3.06 -15.81 22.78
CA ARG A 130 3.83 -16.34 23.91
C ARG A 130 5.22 -15.71 24.01
N ASN A 131 5.86 -15.44 22.89
CA ASN A 131 7.17 -14.80 22.87
C ASN A 131 7.08 -13.31 23.20
N PHE A 132 6.10 -12.57 22.71
CA PHE A 132 5.84 -11.19 23.12
C PHE A 132 5.46 -11.08 24.61
N GLU A 133 4.65 -12.01 25.15
CA GLU A 133 4.34 -12.03 26.59
C GLU A 133 5.62 -12.14 27.46
N ARG A 134 6.56 -12.99 27.07
CA ARG A 134 7.83 -13.13 27.80
C ARG A 134 8.68 -11.86 27.71
N LEU A 135 8.66 -11.16 26.57
CA LEU A 135 9.36 -9.87 26.45
C LEU A 135 8.73 -8.81 27.36
N LEU A 136 7.41 -8.74 27.43
CA LEU A 136 6.68 -7.83 28.33
C LEU A 136 6.91 -8.16 29.81
N GLU A 137 7.00 -9.44 30.18
CA GLU A 137 7.22 -9.88 31.57
C GLU A 137 8.65 -9.63 32.06
N LYS A 138 9.63 -9.61 31.14
CA LYS A 138 11.06 -9.40 31.44
C LYS A 138 11.49 -7.93 31.41
N GLY A 139 10.70 -7.08 30.72
CA GLY A 139 11.05 -5.66 30.56
C GLY A 139 11.00 -4.90 31.89
N ASP A 140 12.00 -4.06 32.13
CA ASP A 140 12.12 -3.21 33.33
C ASP A 140 11.18 -1.99 33.31
N GLU A 141 10.56 -1.70 32.19
CA GLU A 141 9.72 -0.53 31.98
C GLU A 141 8.24 -0.82 32.29
N PRO A 142 7.45 0.23 32.59
CA PRO A 142 6.01 0.06 32.75
C PRO A 142 5.38 -0.64 31.54
N VAL A 143 4.52 -1.62 31.80
CA VAL A 143 3.87 -2.42 30.75
C VAL A 143 3.12 -1.54 29.72
N ASP A 144 2.57 -0.44 30.17
CA ASP A 144 1.85 0.50 29.32
C ASP A 144 2.74 1.09 28.22
N GLU A 145 3.97 1.49 28.56
CA GLU A 145 4.95 1.98 27.60
C GLU A 145 5.44 0.87 26.67
N GLN A 146 5.60 -0.33 27.20
CA GLN A 146 5.99 -1.49 26.39
C GLN A 146 4.92 -1.83 25.34
N LEU A 147 3.62 -1.79 25.71
CA LEU A 147 2.52 -2.04 24.80
C LEU A 147 2.49 -1.00 23.66
N LEU A 148 2.71 0.28 23.94
CA LEU A 148 2.82 1.31 22.92
C LEU A 148 3.97 1.06 21.94
N ARG A 149 5.13 0.59 22.46
CA ARG A 149 6.28 0.25 21.61
C ARG A 149 6.07 -0.98 20.73
N LEU A 150 5.18 -1.87 21.12
CA LEU A 150 4.83 -3.03 20.30
C LEU A 150 3.97 -2.64 19.09
N ILE A 151 3.21 -1.55 19.12
CA ILE A 151 2.36 -1.12 17.99
C ILE A 151 3.16 -1.05 16.69
N PRO A 152 4.25 -0.24 16.57
CA PRO A 152 4.98 -0.14 15.31
C PRO A 152 5.76 -1.42 14.95
N VAL A 153 6.00 -2.31 15.91
CA VAL A 153 6.65 -3.60 15.67
C VAL A 153 5.66 -4.56 15.00
N LEU A 154 4.44 -4.63 15.51
CA LEU A 154 3.38 -5.50 15.01
C LEU A 154 2.82 -4.99 13.67
N ALA A 155 2.66 -3.68 13.51
CA ALA A 155 2.12 -3.05 12.31
C ALA A 155 2.98 -3.22 11.05
N ARG A 156 4.20 -3.76 11.16
CA ARG A 156 5.07 -4.08 10.01
C ARG A 156 4.72 -5.40 9.34
N GLU A 157 3.96 -6.24 10.02
CA GLU A 157 3.57 -7.57 9.54
C GLU A 157 2.09 -7.55 9.11
N ASP A 158 1.51 -8.69 8.82
CA ASP A 158 0.09 -8.79 8.46
C ASP A 158 -0.82 -8.14 9.51
N SER A 159 -1.67 -7.23 9.10
CA SER A 159 -2.49 -6.41 10.00
C SER A 159 -3.50 -7.24 10.81
N GLY A 160 -4.10 -8.28 10.20
CA GLY A 160 -5.02 -9.18 10.87
C GLY A 160 -4.31 -10.00 11.95
N HIS A 161 -3.13 -10.52 11.67
CA HIS A 161 -2.31 -11.24 12.63
C HIS A 161 -1.82 -10.32 13.77
N ALA A 162 -1.37 -9.10 13.43
CA ALA A 162 -0.94 -8.09 14.38
C ALA A 162 -2.04 -7.74 15.39
N TYR A 163 -3.25 -7.46 14.87
CA TYR A 163 -4.43 -7.23 15.68
C TYR A 163 -4.75 -8.41 16.61
N GLN A 164 -4.75 -9.64 16.07
CA GLN A 164 -5.06 -10.83 16.88
C GLN A 164 -4.07 -11.04 18.02
N VAL A 165 -2.77 -10.84 17.77
CA VAL A 165 -1.74 -10.95 18.82
C VAL A 165 -1.94 -9.87 19.87
N MET A 166 -2.06 -8.58 19.48
CA MET A 166 -2.26 -7.48 20.44
C MET A 166 -3.53 -7.66 21.26
N ARG A 167 -4.64 -8.04 20.63
CA ARG A 167 -5.91 -8.34 21.33
C ARG A 167 -5.75 -9.40 22.40
N GLN A 168 -4.92 -10.41 22.17
CA GLN A 168 -4.67 -11.46 23.17
C GLN A 168 -3.73 -11.00 24.28
N LEU A 169 -2.68 -10.23 23.95
CA LEU A 169 -1.77 -9.63 24.94
C LEU A 169 -2.50 -8.69 25.89
N ALA A 170 -3.33 -7.80 25.35
CA ALA A 170 -4.10 -6.81 26.09
C ALA A 170 -5.12 -7.40 27.07
N ARG A 171 -5.49 -8.69 26.98
CA ARG A 171 -6.45 -9.33 27.89
C ARG A 171 -6.04 -9.29 29.36
N LYS A 172 -4.73 -9.27 29.63
CA LYS A 172 -4.20 -9.19 31.01
C LYS A 172 -4.33 -7.76 31.57
N TYR A 173 -4.47 -6.73 30.72
CA TYR A 173 -4.35 -5.31 31.07
C TYR A 173 -5.65 -4.52 30.84
N ARG A 174 -6.79 -5.10 31.27
CA ARG A 174 -8.14 -4.56 30.98
C ARG A 174 -8.43 -3.18 31.58
N ARG A 175 -7.61 -2.71 32.50
CA ARG A 175 -7.76 -1.41 33.16
C ARG A 175 -6.77 -0.36 32.60
N SER A 176 -5.92 -0.76 31.66
CA SER A 176 -4.95 0.13 31.03
C SER A 176 -5.59 0.80 29.81
N PRO A 177 -5.63 2.14 29.74
CA PRO A 177 -6.06 2.85 28.54
C PRO A 177 -5.11 2.56 27.38
N TYR A 178 -3.82 2.36 27.64
CA TYR A 178 -2.79 2.03 26.64
C TYR A 178 -3.03 0.68 25.99
N ALA A 179 -3.47 -0.32 26.75
CA ALA A 179 -3.82 -1.63 26.21
C ALA A 179 -5.04 -1.56 25.28
N HIS A 180 -6.05 -0.77 25.66
CA HIS A 180 -7.22 -0.55 24.80
C HIS A 180 -6.84 0.24 23.55
N TYR A 181 -6.04 1.29 23.67
CA TYR A 181 -5.53 2.07 22.55
C TYR A 181 -4.72 1.22 21.58
N ALA A 182 -3.79 0.41 22.07
CA ALA A 182 -2.97 -0.46 21.22
C ALA A 182 -3.82 -1.45 20.39
N VAL A 183 -4.86 -2.01 21.03
CA VAL A 183 -5.82 -2.86 20.29
C VAL A 183 -6.63 -2.04 19.29
N ALA A 184 -7.05 -0.81 19.64
CA ALA A 184 -7.82 0.04 18.73
C ALA A 184 -7.03 0.41 17.47
N VAL A 185 -5.75 0.81 17.62
CA VAL A 185 -4.87 1.14 16.49
C VAL A 185 -4.73 -0.05 15.54
N LEU A 186 -4.34 -1.22 16.05
CA LEU A 186 -4.13 -2.40 15.20
C LEU A 186 -5.44 -3.00 14.65
N ALA A 187 -6.56 -2.81 15.35
CA ALA A 187 -7.88 -3.16 14.82
C ALA A 187 -8.27 -2.23 13.65
N LEU A 188 -7.95 -0.94 13.75
CA LEU A 188 -8.15 0.03 12.68
C LEU A 188 -7.35 -0.35 11.43
N ASP A 189 -6.06 -0.66 11.60
CA ASP A 189 -5.18 -1.09 10.51
C ASP A 189 -5.65 -2.41 9.87
N ALA A 190 -6.29 -3.29 10.65
CA ALA A 190 -6.85 -4.55 10.17
C ALA A 190 -8.26 -4.42 9.56
N GLY A 191 -8.83 -3.20 9.47
CA GLY A 191 -10.19 -2.98 8.98
C GLY A 191 -11.29 -3.42 9.94
N GLU A 192 -10.95 -3.81 11.17
CA GLU A 192 -11.89 -4.22 12.22
C GLU A 192 -12.53 -3.00 12.90
N LEU A 193 -13.20 -2.15 12.10
CA LEU A 193 -13.64 -0.81 12.47
C LEU A 193 -14.55 -0.78 13.73
N LYS A 194 -15.45 -1.77 13.86
CA LYS A 194 -16.34 -1.87 15.05
C LYS A 194 -15.53 -2.09 16.34
N ILE A 195 -14.48 -2.89 16.25
CA ILE A 195 -13.59 -3.16 17.38
C ILE A 195 -12.72 -1.94 17.69
N ALA A 196 -12.21 -1.27 16.65
CA ALA A 196 -11.45 -0.04 16.81
C ALA A 196 -12.25 1.01 17.59
N VAL A 197 -13.50 1.27 17.19
CA VAL A 197 -14.43 2.17 17.90
C VAL A 197 -14.65 1.74 19.35
N GLU A 198 -14.95 0.44 19.59
CA GLU A 198 -15.21 -0.07 20.96
C GLU A 198 -13.99 0.14 21.86
N ARG A 199 -12.81 -0.17 21.35
CA ARG A 199 -11.57 -0.13 22.13
C ARG A 199 -11.06 1.29 22.35
N ALA A 200 -11.16 2.15 21.33
CA ALA A 200 -10.84 3.57 21.48
C ALA A 200 -11.76 4.22 22.54
N ARG A 201 -13.07 3.95 22.49
CA ARG A 201 -14.02 4.45 23.49
C ARG A 201 -13.67 3.97 24.91
N LYS A 202 -13.26 2.70 25.07
CA LYS A 202 -12.84 2.19 26.39
C LYS A 202 -11.58 2.87 26.90
N ALA A 203 -10.62 3.20 26.02
CA ALA A 203 -9.46 3.97 26.41
C ALA A 203 -9.85 5.38 26.88
N ILE A 204 -10.76 6.06 26.17
CA ILE A 204 -11.30 7.38 26.51
C ILE A 204 -12.06 7.33 27.86
N GLU A 205 -12.89 6.31 28.10
CA GLU A 205 -13.62 6.14 29.37
C GLU A 205 -12.68 6.01 30.60
N ILE A 206 -11.45 5.56 30.40
CA ILE A 206 -10.44 5.40 31.48
C ILE A 206 -9.59 6.67 31.63
N ASP A 207 -9.25 7.31 30.52
CA ASP A 207 -8.39 8.50 30.45
C ASP A 207 -8.90 9.39 29.29
N ASP A 208 -9.77 10.36 29.64
CA ASP A 208 -10.39 11.25 28.68
C ASP A 208 -9.53 12.47 28.31
N GLU A 209 -8.46 12.73 29.07
CA GLU A 209 -7.47 13.76 28.73
C GLU A 209 -6.46 13.29 27.68
N TRP A 210 -6.34 11.97 27.47
CA TRP A 210 -5.41 11.42 26.50
C TRP A 210 -5.93 11.48 25.06
N VAL A 211 -5.44 12.43 24.28
CA VAL A 211 -5.92 12.77 22.91
C VAL A 211 -5.86 11.60 21.93
N LYS A 212 -4.82 10.77 21.95
CA LYS A 212 -4.60 9.71 20.93
C LYS A 212 -5.77 8.72 20.76
N PRO A 213 -6.44 8.20 21.81
CA PRO A 213 -7.64 7.38 21.65
C PRO A 213 -8.79 8.11 20.94
N HIS A 214 -8.96 9.42 21.19
CA HIS A 214 -9.97 10.23 20.53
C HIS A 214 -9.73 10.31 19.02
N LEU A 215 -8.46 10.44 18.60
CA LEU A 215 -8.09 10.48 17.17
C LEU A 215 -8.36 9.13 16.49
N VAL A 216 -8.02 8.01 17.16
CA VAL A 216 -8.36 6.67 16.64
C VAL A 216 -9.87 6.47 16.54
N TYR A 217 -10.63 6.95 17.52
CA TYR A 217 -12.10 6.90 17.50
C TYR A 217 -12.66 7.68 16.30
N ALA A 218 -12.21 8.92 16.12
CA ALA A 218 -12.67 9.80 15.03
C ALA A 218 -12.30 9.21 13.65
N ARG A 219 -11.07 8.71 13.49
CA ARG A 219 -10.63 8.04 12.27
C ARG A 219 -11.43 6.78 11.97
N SER A 220 -11.82 6.04 13.01
CA SER A 220 -12.68 4.87 12.86
C SER A 220 -14.09 5.23 12.39
N LEU A 221 -14.66 6.36 12.84
CA LEU A 221 -15.94 6.88 12.34
C LEU A 221 -15.84 7.25 10.86
N LEU A 222 -14.78 7.96 10.47
CA LEU A 222 -14.52 8.35 9.08
C LEU A 222 -14.49 7.12 8.16
N LEU A 223 -13.75 6.08 8.55
CA LEU A 223 -13.64 4.84 7.78
C LEU A 223 -14.93 3.98 7.79
N GLN A 224 -15.84 4.23 8.74
CA GLN A 224 -17.19 3.66 8.71
C GLN A 224 -18.15 4.43 7.78
N GLY A 225 -17.70 5.50 7.15
CA GLY A 225 -18.50 6.37 6.29
C GLY A 225 -19.22 7.50 7.04
N ASP A 226 -19.03 7.62 8.36
CA ASP A 226 -19.55 8.75 9.14
C ASP A 226 -18.58 9.93 9.14
N GLU A 227 -18.38 10.51 7.97
CA GLU A 227 -17.46 11.65 7.75
C GLU A 227 -17.87 12.86 8.57
N ALA A 228 -19.17 13.21 8.56
CA ALA A 228 -19.68 14.34 9.31
C ALA A 228 -19.50 14.16 10.82
N GLY A 229 -19.80 12.95 11.34
CA GLY A 229 -19.61 12.61 12.75
C GLY A 229 -18.14 12.67 13.17
N ALA A 230 -17.22 12.21 12.31
CA ALA A 230 -15.78 12.26 12.56
C ALA A 230 -15.27 13.70 12.66
N ILE A 231 -15.65 14.55 11.70
CA ILE A 231 -15.29 15.98 11.66
C ILE A 231 -15.86 16.72 12.89
N ASP A 232 -17.15 16.55 13.16
CA ASP A 232 -17.82 17.20 14.30
C ASP A 232 -17.22 16.76 15.64
N TYR A 233 -16.88 15.49 15.77
CA TYR A 233 -16.26 14.97 16.98
C TYR A 233 -14.87 15.57 17.20
N THR A 234 -14.03 15.60 16.16
CA THR A 234 -12.67 16.14 16.25
C THR A 234 -12.68 17.67 16.44
N ALA A 235 -13.63 18.36 15.80
CA ALA A 235 -13.81 19.79 16.00
C ALA A 235 -14.22 20.12 17.45
N ARG A 236 -15.08 19.30 18.08
CA ARG A 236 -15.44 19.47 19.51
C ARG A 236 -14.29 19.14 20.45
N LEU A 237 -13.43 18.20 20.09
CA LEU A 237 -12.22 17.88 20.88
C LEU A 237 -11.26 19.08 20.95
N ILE A 238 -11.14 19.82 19.84
CA ILE A 238 -10.38 21.06 19.78
C ILE A 238 -11.13 22.16 20.54
N GLY A 239 -12.45 22.26 20.33
CA GLY A 239 -13.35 23.17 21.02
C GLY A 239 -12.91 24.65 21.01
N ASP A 240 -13.18 25.31 22.14
CA ASP A 240 -12.73 26.68 22.41
C ASP A 240 -11.42 26.70 23.22
N ASP A 241 -10.68 25.59 23.25
CA ASP A 241 -9.40 25.51 23.93
C ASP A 241 -8.42 26.51 23.29
N PRO A 242 -7.85 27.45 24.05
CA PRO A 242 -6.90 28.42 23.51
C PRO A 242 -5.58 27.78 23.04
N ASP A 243 -5.26 26.57 23.50
CA ASP A 243 -4.03 25.82 23.18
C ASP A 243 -4.33 24.33 22.94
N PRO A 244 -5.14 23.98 21.93
CA PRO A 244 -5.54 22.62 21.68
C PRO A 244 -4.39 21.79 21.13
N ASP A 245 -4.45 20.47 21.36
CA ASP A 245 -3.44 19.54 20.88
C ASP A 245 -3.21 19.67 19.36
N PRO A 246 -1.99 19.98 18.90
CA PRO A 246 -1.70 20.14 17.48
C PRO A 246 -1.93 18.86 16.65
N GLU A 247 -1.90 17.67 17.26
CA GLU A 247 -2.22 16.40 16.58
C GLU A 247 -3.73 16.35 16.28
N ALA A 248 -4.58 16.84 17.19
CA ALA A 248 -6.02 16.90 16.94
C ALA A 248 -6.37 17.89 15.81
N ARG A 249 -5.71 19.07 15.78
CA ARG A 249 -5.87 20.00 14.66
C ARG A 249 -5.43 19.43 13.33
N LEU A 250 -4.29 18.70 13.31
CA LEU A 250 -3.78 18.06 12.11
C LEU A 250 -4.75 17.00 11.60
N GLU A 251 -5.27 16.18 12.49
CA GLU A 251 -6.25 15.14 12.14
C GLU A 251 -7.55 15.75 11.58
N LEU A 252 -8.05 16.83 12.21
CA LEU A 252 -9.19 17.57 11.67
C LEU A 252 -8.91 18.10 10.27
N ALA A 253 -7.73 18.68 10.04
CA ALA A 253 -7.33 19.18 8.72
C ALA A 253 -7.29 18.05 7.68
N ILE A 254 -6.77 16.87 8.02
CA ILE A 254 -6.76 15.71 7.13
C ILE A 254 -8.20 15.27 6.79
N MET A 255 -9.10 15.20 7.77
CA MET A 255 -10.50 14.86 7.54
C MET A 255 -11.21 15.89 6.65
N LEU A 256 -10.95 17.19 6.86
CA LEU A 256 -11.50 18.28 6.04
C LEU A 256 -11.01 18.20 4.59
N VAL A 257 -9.73 17.84 4.36
CA VAL A 257 -9.20 17.59 3.00
C VAL A 257 -9.91 16.41 2.34
N SER A 258 -10.18 15.35 3.08
CA SER A 258 -10.93 14.19 2.57
C SER A 258 -12.36 14.57 2.19
N ALA A 259 -13.00 15.42 2.97
CA ALA A 259 -14.33 15.98 2.72
C ALA A 259 -14.38 17.07 1.62
N GLY A 260 -13.24 17.40 0.99
CA GLY A 260 -13.16 18.47 -0.01
C GLY A 260 -13.27 19.90 0.56
N ARG A 261 -13.16 20.06 1.89
CA ARG A 261 -13.22 21.34 2.61
C ARG A 261 -11.81 21.93 2.75
N ASP A 262 -11.14 22.13 1.63
CA ASP A 262 -9.72 22.50 1.56
C ASP A 262 -9.40 23.85 2.23
N ASP A 263 -10.27 24.87 2.14
CA ASP A 263 -10.05 26.17 2.80
C ASP A 263 -10.19 26.07 4.33
N ASP A 264 -11.13 25.26 4.83
CA ASP A 264 -11.26 25.00 6.28
C ASP A 264 -10.04 24.23 6.80
N ALA A 265 -9.57 23.24 6.04
CA ALA A 265 -8.36 22.49 6.36
C ALA A 265 -7.13 23.41 6.43
N LEU A 266 -6.98 24.32 5.45
CA LEU A 266 -5.89 25.29 5.43
C LEU A 266 -5.91 26.20 6.67
N SER A 267 -7.09 26.58 7.15
CA SER A 267 -7.23 27.36 8.39
C SER A 267 -6.65 26.60 9.60
N GLN A 268 -6.95 25.29 9.73
CA GLN A 268 -6.40 24.48 10.83
C GLN A 268 -4.88 24.33 10.71
N VAL A 269 -4.37 24.05 9.51
CA VAL A 269 -2.92 23.92 9.28
C VAL A 269 -2.17 25.22 9.59
N ASN A 270 -2.71 26.35 9.19
CA ASN A 270 -2.10 27.67 9.50
C ASN A 270 -1.99 27.92 11.02
N GLN A 271 -2.99 27.49 11.81
CA GLN A 271 -2.91 27.62 13.28
C GLN A 271 -1.75 26.78 13.84
N ILE A 272 -1.56 25.55 13.35
CA ILE A 272 -0.43 24.71 13.74
C ILE A 272 0.90 25.39 13.39
N LEU A 273 1.02 25.94 12.20
CA LEU A 273 2.27 26.55 11.72
C LEU A 273 2.58 27.91 12.34
N LEU A 274 1.58 28.62 12.90
CA LEU A 274 1.82 29.80 13.72
C LEU A 274 2.57 29.48 15.01
N GLU A 275 2.28 28.33 15.62
CA GLU A 275 2.90 27.87 16.86
C GLU A 275 4.16 27.04 16.60
N GLN A 276 4.14 26.22 15.56
CA GLN A 276 5.18 25.28 15.18
C GLN A 276 5.60 25.46 13.71
N PRO A 277 6.32 26.55 13.36
CA PRO A 277 6.61 26.91 11.95
C PRO A 277 7.37 25.86 11.13
N TYR A 278 8.08 24.95 11.81
CA TYR A 278 8.88 23.90 11.17
C TYR A 278 8.27 22.50 11.31
N ARG A 279 6.97 22.42 11.63
CA ARG A 279 6.28 21.14 11.73
C ARG A 279 6.05 20.54 10.33
N THR A 280 6.86 19.59 9.95
CA THR A 280 6.96 19.09 8.57
C THR A 280 5.72 18.34 8.08
N ASP A 281 4.95 17.70 8.96
CA ASP A 281 3.67 17.05 8.60
C ASP A 281 2.58 18.09 8.25
N ALA A 282 2.53 19.20 9.01
CA ALA A 282 1.64 20.31 8.73
C ALA A 282 2.05 21.06 7.45
N LEU A 283 3.35 21.33 7.24
CA LEU A 283 3.88 21.91 5.99
C LEU A 283 3.53 21.04 4.79
N ARG A 284 3.69 19.72 4.90
CA ARG A 284 3.30 18.78 3.83
C ARG A 284 1.81 18.88 3.51
N LEU A 285 0.95 18.93 4.53
CA LEU A 285 -0.49 19.04 4.33
C LEU A 285 -0.85 20.38 3.69
N MET A 286 -0.21 21.48 4.12
CA MET A 286 -0.37 22.81 3.50
C MET A 286 -0.01 22.79 2.02
N ALA A 287 1.14 22.22 1.68
CA ALA A 287 1.60 22.07 0.29
C ALA A 287 0.58 21.32 -0.58
N ILE A 288 0.04 20.20 -0.06
CA ILE A 288 -0.98 19.39 -0.73
C ILE A 288 -2.28 20.19 -0.91
N ILE A 289 -2.73 20.91 0.12
CA ILE A 289 -3.94 21.76 0.05
C ILE A 289 -3.75 22.87 -0.99
N ASN A 290 -2.61 23.58 -0.98
CA ASN A 290 -2.31 24.60 -1.96
C ASN A 290 -2.31 24.05 -3.40
N PHE A 291 -1.76 22.83 -3.59
CA PHE A 291 -1.81 22.15 -4.89
C PHE A 291 -3.27 21.85 -5.32
N ARG A 292 -4.12 21.34 -4.41
CA ARG A 292 -5.54 21.04 -4.67
C ARG A 292 -6.35 22.29 -4.99
N LEU A 293 -6.09 23.38 -4.28
CA LEU A 293 -6.70 24.70 -4.50
C LEU A 293 -6.14 25.41 -5.75
N ASN A 294 -5.29 24.75 -6.55
CA ASN A 294 -4.65 25.32 -7.74
C ASN A 294 -3.78 26.56 -7.44
N ARG A 295 -3.27 26.72 -6.22
CA ARG A 295 -2.34 27.77 -5.81
C ARG A 295 -0.91 27.31 -6.09
N MET A 296 -0.56 27.17 -7.39
CA MET A 296 0.65 26.45 -7.82
C MET A 296 1.95 27.06 -7.34
N ASP A 297 2.08 28.38 -7.31
CA ASP A 297 3.29 29.07 -6.83
C ASP A 297 3.52 28.82 -5.33
N ALA A 298 2.45 28.88 -4.52
CA ALA A 298 2.53 28.57 -3.10
C ALA A 298 2.88 27.09 -2.88
N ALA A 299 2.18 26.18 -3.57
CA ALA A 299 2.48 24.76 -3.49
C ALA A 299 3.93 24.44 -3.90
N LYS A 300 4.44 25.08 -4.97
CA LYS A 300 5.85 24.90 -5.41
C LYS A 300 6.83 25.34 -4.32
N ALA A 301 6.60 26.48 -3.70
CA ALA A 301 7.44 26.98 -2.61
C ALA A 301 7.40 26.03 -1.39
N ASP A 302 6.20 25.64 -0.95
CA ASP A 302 6.02 24.74 0.20
C ASP A 302 6.71 23.36 -0.02
N PHE A 303 6.59 22.79 -1.24
CA PHE A 303 7.28 21.52 -1.56
C PHE A 303 8.80 21.69 -1.71
N GLN A 304 9.29 22.85 -2.12
CA GLN A 304 10.73 23.15 -2.12
C GLN A 304 11.28 23.22 -0.70
N ASP A 305 10.59 23.87 0.22
CA ASP A 305 10.96 23.94 1.64
C ASP A 305 11.00 22.54 2.27
N LEU A 306 10.01 21.68 1.96
CA LEU A 306 10.02 20.27 2.39
C LEU A 306 11.21 19.49 1.83
N LEU A 307 11.54 19.71 0.57
CA LEU A 307 12.68 19.06 -0.09
C LEU A 307 14.00 19.49 0.55
N GLU A 308 14.16 20.78 0.86
CA GLU A 308 15.34 21.33 1.55
C GLU A 308 15.47 20.83 2.98
N SER A 309 14.34 20.68 3.71
CA SER A 309 14.35 20.09 5.04
C SER A 309 14.72 18.61 5.08
N GLY A 310 14.70 17.93 3.93
CA GLY A 310 14.89 16.49 3.79
C GLY A 310 13.69 15.65 4.25
N SER A 311 12.63 16.28 4.76
CA SER A 311 11.40 15.62 5.20
C SER A 311 10.44 15.40 4.02
N TYR A 312 9.74 14.26 4.01
CA TYR A 312 8.78 13.93 2.95
C TYR A 312 9.34 14.09 1.52
N ARG A 313 10.64 13.86 1.38
CA ARG A 313 11.39 14.07 0.13
C ARG A 313 10.71 13.46 -1.10
N MET A 314 10.19 12.23 -0.99
CA MET A 314 9.57 11.54 -2.12
C MET A 314 8.25 12.19 -2.54
N ASP A 315 7.45 12.64 -1.57
CA ASP A 315 6.21 13.39 -1.85
C ASP A 315 6.53 14.75 -2.46
N ALA A 316 7.48 15.48 -1.90
CA ALA A 316 7.90 16.78 -2.43
C ALA A 316 8.37 16.66 -3.90
N LEU A 317 9.23 15.71 -4.22
CA LEU A 317 9.69 15.45 -5.58
C LEU A 317 8.55 15.07 -6.52
N HIS A 318 7.61 14.23 -6.06
CA HIS A 318 6.44 13.85 -6.85
C HIS A 318 5.58 15.06 -7.21
N TYR A 319 5.22 15.88 -6.22
CA TYR A 319 4.37 17.05 -6.47
C TYR A 319 5.08 18.16 -7.24
N LEU A 320 6.37 18.39 -7.02
CA LEU A 320 7.17 19.30 -7.86
C LEU A 320 7.20 18.82 -9.31
N GLY A 321 7.35 17.51 -9.53
CA GLY A 321 7.22 16.92 -10.86
C GLY A 321 5.85 17.17 -11.49
N ARG A 322 4.75 17.01 -10.71
CA ARG A 322 3.38 17.30 -11.18
C ARG A 322 3.15 18.77 -11.52
N ILE A 323 3.75 19.68 -10.76
CA ILE A 323 3.66 21.12 -11.04
C ILE A 323 4.40 21.45 -12.33
N ALA A 324 5.62 20.94 -12.52
CA ALA A 324 6.40 21.13 -13.74
C ALA A 324 5.69 20.53 -14.96
N ASP A 325 5.19 19.30 -14.86
CA ASP A 325 4.41 18.60 -15.89
C ASP A 325 3.17 19.43 -16.32
N ARG A 326 2.44 19.96 -15.36
CA ARG A 326 1.28 20.81 -15.62
C ARG A 326 1.62 22.14 -16.31
N ASN A 327 2.82 22.67 -16.04
CA ASN A 327 3.32 23.89 -16.67
C ASN A 327 3.92 23.63 -18.07
N GLY A 328 4.05 22.36 -18.51
CA GLY A 328 4.75 22.00 -19.74
C GLY A 328 6.28 22.08 -19.63
N GLU A 329 6.80 22.06 -18.40
CA GLU A 329 8.23 22.08 -18.08
C GLU A 329 8.77 20.63 -18.10
N ASP A 330 8.65 19.94 -19.23
CA ASP A 330 8.83 18.50 -19.39
C ASP A 330 10.15 17.98 -18.82
N ASP A 331 11.28 18.63 -19.17
CA ASP A 331 12.61 18.24 -18.69
C ASP A 331 12.73 18.36 -17.16
N GLU A 332 12.08 19.36 -16.58
CA GLU A 332 12.06 19.56 -15.13
C GLU A 332 11.17 18.52 -14.46
N ALA A 333 10.00 18.23 -15.04
CA ALA A 333 9.10 17.18 -14.58
C ALA A 333 9.79 15.82 -14.54
N ILE A 334 10.45 15.41 -15.63
CA ILE A 334 11.21 14.17 -15.71
C ILE A 334 12.32 14.13 -14.65
N ARG A 335 13.04 15.23 -14.44
CA ARG A 335 14.11 15.30 -13.42
C ARG A 335 13.60 15.10 -12.00
N TYR A 336 12.43 15.67 -11.65
CA TYR A 336 11.81 15.46 -10.36
C TYR A 336 11.29 14.04 -10.21
N TYR A 337 10.51 13.54 -11.18
CA TYR A 337 9.95 12.20 -11.14
C TYR A 337 11.03 11.12 -11.05
N ALA A 338 12.16 11.27 -11.76
CA ALA A 338 13.26 10.32 -11.74
C ALA A 338 13.89 10.12 -10.35
N GLN A 339 13.77 11.11 -9.47
CA GLN A 339 14.30 11.04 -8.11
C GLN A 339 13.33 10.39 -7.13
N VAL A 340 12.07 10.11 -7.53
CA VAL A 340 11.09 9.44 -6.68
C VAL A 340 11.37 7.94 -6.70
N THR A 341 12.25 7.49 -5.81
CA THR A 341 12.73 6.09 -5.73
C THR A 341 12.06 5.29 -4.61
N GLY A 342 11.01 5.82 -4.00
CA GLY A 342 10.28 5.17 -2.90
C GLY A 342 8.94 5.83 -2.60
N GLY A 343 8.22 5.24 -1.64
CA GLY A 343 6.89 5.70 -1.26
C GLY A 343 5.80 5.28 -2.25
N SER A 344 4.55 5.61 -1.93
CA SER A 344 3.36 5.23 -2.71
C SER A 344 3.32 5.87 -4.11
N ASN A 345 4.01 6.99 -4.30
CA ASN A 345 4.02 7.74 -5.55
C ASN A 345 5.12 7.30 -6.54
N ALA A 346 5.99 6.34 -6.17
CA ALA A 346 7.13 5.96 -6.99
C ALA A 346 6.70 5.46 -8.39
N VAL A 347 5.81 4.46 -8.45
CA VAL A 347 5.34 3.89 -9.72
C VAL A 347 4.68 4.94 -10.59
N LEU A 348 3.80 5.75 -10.01
CA LEU A 348 3.09 6.83 -10.73
C LEU A 348 4.09 7.87 -11.29
N SER A 349 5.09 8.25 -10.53
CA SER A 349 6.14 9.19 -10.98
C SER A 349 6.92 8.64 -12.17
N GLN A 350 7.33 7.37 -12.11
CA GLN A 350 8.08 6.74 -13.20
C GLN A 350 7.21 6.58 -14.46
N SER A 351 5.93 6.21 -14.28
CA SER A 351 4.97 6.13 -15.39
C SER A 351 4.77 7.48 -16.08
N ARG A 352 4.63 8.56 -15.29
CA ARG A 352 4.48 9.92 -15.86
C ARG A 352 5.75 10.38 -16.60
N ALA A 353 6.94 10.16 -16.03
CA ALA A 353 8.19 10.48 -16.70
C ALA A 353 8.33 9.74 -18.05
N ALA A 354 8.00 8.44 -18.07
CA ALA A 354 7.99 7.66 -19.30
C ALA A 354 6.94 8.17 -20.29
N GLY A 355 5.74 8.52 -19.82
CA GLY A 355 4.67 9.08 -20.63
C GLY A 355 5.05 10.40 -21.32
N ILE A 356 5.75 11.29 -20.60
CA ILE A 356 6.28 12.54 -21.18
C ILE A 356 7.27 12.24 -22.31
N LEU A 357 8.20 11.30 -22.10
CA LEU A 357 9.17 10.91 -23.14
C LEU A 357 8.46 10.33 -24.39
N VAL A 358 7.40 9.54 -24.20
CA VAL A 358 6.57 9.04 -25.31
C VAL A 358 5.88 10.18 -26.05
N GLN A 359 5.29 11.15 -25.34
CA GLN A 359 4.66 12.34 -25.94
C GLN A 359 5.65 13.21 -26.72
N GLN A 360 6.91 13.25 -26.30
CA GLN A 360 8.00 13.90 -27.03
C GLN A 360 8.45 13.11 -28.28
N GLY A 361 7.87 11.93 -28.54
CA GLY A 361 8.26 11.06 -29.65
C GLY A 361 9.52 10.24 -29.38
N GLU A 362 9.88 10.05 -28.10
CA GLU A 362 11.10 9.37 -27.68
C GLU A 362 10.83 8.07 -26.89
N PRO A 363 10.04 7.13 -27.43
CA PRO A 363 9.64 5.93 -26.69
C PRO A 363 10.82 5.03 -26.31
N GLU A 364 11.89 4.98 -27.11
CA GLU A 364 13.07 4.19 -26.78
C GLU A 364 13.80 4.75 -25.54
N LYS A 365 13.84 6.08 -25.41
CA LYS A 365 14.38 6.71 -24.19
C LYS A 365 13.49 6.40 -22.97
N ALA A 366 12.17 6.34 -23.14
CA ALA A 366 11.27 5.94 -22.07
C ALA A 366 11.56 4.51 -21.59
N LEU A 367 11.74 3.57 -22.51
CA LEU A 367 12.09 2.17 -22.19
C LEU A 367 13.47 2.05 -21.53
N GLU A 368 14.48 2.75 -22.03
CA GLU A 368 15.82 2.79 -21.42
C GLU A 368 15.77 3.38 -20.01
N TYR A 369 15.02 4.47 -19.83
CA TYR A 369 14.80 5.10 -18.54
C TYR A 369 14.18 4.13 -17.52
N LEU A 370 13.11 3.41 -17.89
CA LEU A 370 12.44 2.44 -17.01
C LEU A 370 13.35 1.22 -16.71
N ASN A 371 14.14 0.77 -17.68
CA ASN A 371 15.11 -0.30 -17.46
C ASN A 371 16.20 0.11 -16.46
N ARG A 372 16.73 1.31 -16.59
CA ARG A 372 17.71 1.84 -15.63
C ARG A 372 17.11 2.00 -14.24
N PHE A 373 15.88 2.52 -14.14
CA PHE A 373 15.21 2.66 -12.86
C PHE A 373 14.99 1.31 -12.17
N SER A 374 14.48 0.30 -12.88
CA SER A 374 14.26 -1.04 -12.34
C SER A 374 15.56 -1.75 -11.94
N GLY A 375 16.65 -1.51 -12.66
CA GLY A 375 17.97 -2.05 -12.33
C GLY A 375 18.55 -1.50 -11.02
N ILE A 376 18.29 -0.22 -10.73
CA ILE A 376 18.74 0.44 -9.49
C ILE A 376 17.77 0.15 -8.33
N ASN A 377 16.48 -0.03 -8.63
CA ASN A 377 15.41 -0.19 -7.65
C ASN A 377 14.65 -1.52 -7.87
N PRO A 378 15.26 -2.67 -7.55
CA PRO A 378 14.70 -3.99 -7.87
C PRO A 378 13.34 -4.27 -7.22
N ASN A 379 13.01 -3.59 -6.12
CA ASN A 379 11.70 -3.69 -5.47
C ASN A 379 10.53 -3.25 -6.38
N PHE A 380 10.80 -2.39 -7.36
CA PHE A 380 9.82 -1.93 -8.35
C PHE A 380 9.93 -2.65 -9.70
N ALA A 381 10.76 -3.68 -9.81
CA ALA A 381 10.99 -4.37 -11.09
C ALA A 381 9.70 -4.90 -11.71
N VAL A 382 8.81 -5.46 -10.89
CA VAL A 382 7.49 -5.97 -11.31
C VAL A 382 6.60 -4.84 -11.83
N ASP A 383 6.52 -3.74 -11.09
CA ASP A 383 5.72 -2.58 -11.50
C ASP A 383 6.24 -1.97 -12.80
N MET A 384 7.58 -1.92 -12.95
CA MET A 384 8.20 -1.39 -14.16
C MET A 384 7.96 -2.27 -15.40
N VAL A 385 7.74 -3.57 -15.23
CA VAL A 385 7.28 -4.43 -16.34
C VAL A 385 5.93 -3.93 -16.88
N ARG A 386 4.96 -3.65 -15.99
CA ARG A 386 3.65 -3.13 -16.40
C ARG A 386 3.79 -1.78 -17.11
N VAL A 387 4.58 -0.86 -16.54
CA VAL A 387 4.79 0.47 -17.14
C VAL A 387 5.46 0.35 -18.51
N LYS A 388 6.49 -0.51 -18.67
CA LYS A 388 7.13 -0.77 -19.97
C LYS A 388 6.16 -1.37 -20.97
N ALA A 389 5.34 -2.33 -20.56
CA ALA A 389 4.33 -2.92 -21.42
C ALA A 389 3.28 -1.89 -21.88
N GLN A 390 2.87 -0.97 -20.98
CA GLN A 390 1.98 0.14 -21.35
C GLN A 390 2.65 1.08 -22.36
N VAL A 391 3.92 1.43 -22.18
CA VAL A 391 4.67 2.24 -23.16
C VAL A 391 4.73 1.54 -24.50
N LEU A 392 5.07 0.25 -24.52
CA LEU A 392 5.15 -0.53 -25.77
C LEU A 392 3.76 -0.65 -26.45
N ALA A 393 2.71 -0.86 -25.66
CA ALA A 393 1.34 -0.93 -26.17
C ALA A 393 0.88 0.43 -26.76
N SER A 394 1.25 1.56 -26.13
CA SER A 394 0.88 2.90 -26.62
C SER A 394 1.52 3.27 -27.96
N ILE A 395 2.56 2.54 -28.36
CA ILE A 395 3.24 2.66 -29.66
C ILE A 395 2.99 1.43 -30.55
N GLU A 396 1.96 0.64 -30.23
CA GLU A 396 1.51 -0.54 -30.99
C GLU A 396 2.52 -1.68 -31.09
N ARG A 397 3.55 -1.71 -30.22
CA ARG A 397 4.56 -2.80 -30.14
C ARG A 397 4.06 -3.92 -29.23
N TYR A 398 2.90 -4.47 -29.53
CA TYR A 398 2.19 -5.42 -28.66
C TYR A 398 2.95 -6.73 -28.39
N ASP A 399 3.65 -7.26 -29.40
CA ASP A 399 4.44 -8.49 -29.23
C ASP A 399 5.55 -8.32 -28.22
N GLU A 400 6.26 -7.18 -28.25
CA GLU A 400 7.31 -6.88 -27.29
C GLU A 400 6.75 -6.61 -25.89
N ALA A 401 5.57 -5.97 -25.80
CA ALA A 401 4.87 -5.83 -24.54
C ALA A 401 4.52 -7.19 -23.92
N LEU A 402 4.07 -8.15 -24.76
CA LEU A 402 3.75 -9.50 -24.33
C LEU A 402 4.99 -10.25 -23.87
N GLU A 403 6.14 -10.11 -24.54
CA GLU A 403 7.42 -10.68 -24.10
C GLU A 403 7.85 -10.17 -22.72
N GLN A 404 7.61 -8.87 -22.42
CA GLN A 404 7.90 -8.34 -21.07
C GLN A 404 7.06 -9.05 -19.99
N TYR A 405 5.76 -9.24 -20.26
CA TYR A 405 4.89 -9.98 -19.34
C TYR A 405 5.28 -11.45 -19.25
N ASP A 406 5.61 -12.13 -20.36
CA ASP A 406 6.02 -13.53 -20.38
C ASP A 406 7.25 -13.77 -19.51
N MET A 407 8.25 -12.92 -19.64
CA MET A 407 9.44 -12.96 -18.78
C MET A 407 9.07 -12.76 -17.30
N ALA A 408 8.29 -11.72 -17.00
CA ALA A 408 7.95 -11.39 -15.62
C ALA A 408 7.11 -12.47 -14.96
N VAL A 409 6.12 -13.04 -15.65
CA VAL A 409 5.27 -14.14 -15.16
C VAL A 409 6.10 -15.43 -14.98
N SER A 410 7.13 -15.66 -15.81
CA SER A 410 8.01 -16.82 -15.63
C SER A 410 8.85 -16.75 -14.35
N TYR A 411 9.31 -15.54 -13.98
CA TYR A 411 10.09 -15.31 -12.75
C TYR A 411 9.23 -15.17 -11.51
N ARG A 412 8.08 -14.52 -11.64
CA ARG A 412 7.15 -14.21 -10.54
C ARG A 412 5.73 -14.63 -10.91
N PRO A 413 5.51 -15.93 -11.06
CA PRO A 413 4.18 -16.44 -11.38
C PRO A 413 3.18 -16.24 -10.24
N ASP A 414 3.65 -15.98 -9.02
CA ASP A 414 2.89 -15.69 -7.81
C ASP A 414 2.29 -14.28 -7.75
N VAL A 415 2.68 -13.38 -8.67
CA VAL A 415 2.19 -12.00 -8.70
C VAL A 415 0.96 -11.89 -9.58
N GLU A 416 -0.21 -11.82 -8.97
CA GLU A 416 -1.51 -11.76 -9.63
C GLU A 416 -1.59 -10.65 -10.69
N GLY A 417 -1.16 -9.44 -10.35
CA GLY A 417 -1.21 -8.29 -11.26
C GLY A 417 -0.41 -8.44 -12.56
N LEU A 418 0.62 -9.30 -12.59
CA LEU A 418 1.34 -9.63 -13.83
C LEU A 418 0.52 -10.56 -14.72
N VAL A 419 -0.11 -11.57 -14.13
CA VAL A 419 -0.95 -12.52 -14.88
C VAL A 419 -2.17 -11.83 -15.47
N LEU A 420 -2.81 -10.97 -14.68
CA LEU A 420 -3.97 -10.18 -15.14
C LEU A 420 -3.58 -9.16 -16.22
N GLY A 421 -2.50 -8.40 -16.03
CA GLY A 421 -2.04 -7.43 -17.03
C GLY A 421 -1.62 -8.09 -18.35
N ARG A 422 -1.04 -9.29 -18.30
CA ARG A 422 -0.79 -10.09 -19.50
C ARG A 422 -2.07 -10.46 -20.24
N ALA A 423 -3.09 -10.89 -19.51
CA ALA A 423 -4.38 -11.24 -20.11
C ALA A 423 -5.11 -10.02 -20.69
N GLU A 424 -5.01 -8.86 -20.03
CA GLU A 424 -5.51 -7.60 -20.54
C GLU A 424 -4.83 -7.20 -21.86
N LEU A 425 -3.50 -7.31 -21.95
CA LEU A 425 -2.79 -7.07 -23.20
C LEU A 425 -3.26 -8.00 -24.34
N LEU A 426 -3.55 -9.28 -24.04
CA LEU A 426 -4.10 -10.22 -25.02
C LEU A 426 -5.48 -9.78 -25.53
N LEU A 427 -6.32 -9.13 -24.70
CA LEU A 427 -7.58 -8.51 -25.17
C LEU A 427 -7.31 -7.36 -26.14
N VAL A 428 -6.34 -6.49 -25.84
CA VAL A 428 -5.94 -5.40 -26.77
C VAL A 428 -5.44 -5.97 -28.09
N MET A 429 -4.73 -7.11 -28.06
CA MET A 429 -4.27 -7.83 -29.26
C MET A 429 -5.39 -8.61 -29.97
N ASN A 430 -6.64 -8.50 -29.52
CA ASN A 430 -7.80 -9.24 -30.02
C ASN A 430 -7.65 -10.79 -29.91
N ARG A 431 -6.87 -11.26 -28.93
CA ARG A 431 -6.64 -12.69 -28.63
C ARG A 431 -7.55 -13.15 -27.50
N LEU A 432 -8.86 -13.07 -27.72
CA LEU A 432 -9.88 -13.27 -26.69
C LEU A 432 -9.80 -14.63 -25.98
N ASP A 433 -9.65 -15.71 -26.76
CA ASP A 433 -9.60 -17.07 -26.18
C ASP A 433 -8.39 -17.27 -25.26
N ASP A 434 -7.24 -16.72 -25.65
CA ASP A 434 -6.03 -16.75 -24.84
C ASP A 434 -6.22 -15.93 -23.55
N ALA A 435 -6.82 -14.74 -23.66
CA ALA A 435 -7.10 -13.89 -22.49
C ALA A 435 -8.04 -14.60 -21.49
N ILE A 436 -9.14 -15.20 -21.99
CA ILE A 436 -10.08 -15.96 -21.15
C ILE A 436 -9.38 -17.17 -20.50
N ALA A 437 -8.49 -17.87 -21.21
CA ALA A 437 -7.75 -18.97 -20.64
C ALA A 437 -6.85 -18.50 -19.46
N HIS A 438 -6.15 -17.38 -19.63
CA HIS A 438 -5.30 -16.80 -18.58
C HIS A 438 -6.10 -16.29 -17.38
N TYR A 439 -7.21 -15.58 -17.60
CA TYR A 439 -8.10 -15.17 -16.52
C TYR A 439 -8.71 -16.37 -15.78
N THR A 440 -9.07 -17.43 -16.52
CA THR A 440 -9.57 -18.67 -15.91
C THR A 440 -8.50 -19.34 -15.03
N GLU A 441 -7.25 -19.35 -15.47
CA GLU A 441 -6.14 -19.86 -14.65
C GLU A 441 -5.91 -18.98 -13.41
N ALA A 442 -5.99 -17.66 -13.56
CA ALA A 442 -5.90 -16.72 -12.45
C ALA A 442 -6.98 -16.99 -11.38
N THR A 443 -8.24 -17.20 -11.78
CA THR A 443 -9.33 -17.50 -10.81
C THR A 443 -9.16 -18.85 -10.10
N LYS A 444 -8.48 -19.82 -10.70
CA LYS A 444 -8.13 -21.08 -10.03
C LYS A 444 -7.00 -20.89 -9.03
N ARG A 445 -6.04 -20.05 -9.35
CA ARG A 445 -4.87 -19.78 -8.53
C ARG A 445 -5.19 -18.87 -7.34
N TRP A 446 -6.03 -17.87 -7.59
CA TRP A 446 -6.51 -16.90 -6.59
C TRP A 446 -8.04 -16.94 -6.49
N PRO A 447 -8.62 -18.04 -5.93
CA PRO A 447 -10.07 -18.25 -5.94
C PRO A 447 -10.86 -17.22 -5.14
N ASP A 448 -10.20 -16.52 -4.20
CA ASP A 448 -10.79 -15.50 -3.35
C ASP A 448 -10.28 -14.09 -3.68
N SER A 449 -9.72 -13.89 -4.87
CA SER A 449 -9.42 -12.57 -5.41
C SER A 449 -10.63 -11.99 -6.13
N ALA A 450 -11.15 -10.89 -5.59
CA ALA A 450 -12.21 -10.10 -6.23
C ALA A 450 -11.76 -9.60 -7.61
N MET A 451 -10.49 -9.20 -7.75
CA MET A 451 -9.92 -8.68 -9.00
C MET A 451 -9.87 -9.74 -10.10
N SER A 452 -9.35 -10.96 -9.81
CA SER A 452 -9.32 -12.06 -10.80
C SER A 452 -10.71 -12.50 -11.22
N LEU A 453 -11.63 -12.61 -10.25
CA LEU A 453 -13.03 -12.99 -10.53
C LEU A 453 -13.74 -11.95 -11.38
N ASN A 454 -13.55 -10.66 -11.06
CA ASN A 454 -14.14 -9.56 -11.82
C ASN A 454 -13.57 -9.46 -13.24
N ALA A 455 -12.26 -9.59 -13.42
CA ALA A 455 -11.62 -9.52 -14.73
C ALA A 455 -12.14 -10.60 -15.67
N LEU A 456 -12.24 -11.86 -15.20
CA LEU A 456 -12.85 -12.92 -16.00
C LEU A 456 -14.33 -12.65 -16.26
N GLY A 457 -15.09 -12.31 -15.21
CA GLY A 457 -16.53 -12.08 -15.31
C GLY A 457 -16.88 -10.95 -16.27
N TYR A 458 -16.21 -9.81 -16.16
CA TYR A 458 -16.40 -8.68 -17.07
C TYR A 458 -16.06 -9.05 -18.52
N THR A 459 -14.91 -9.70 -18.75
CA THR A 459 -14.51 -10.14 -20.10
C THR A 459 -15.55 -11.08 -20.74
N LEU A 460 -16.10 -12.02 -19.95
CA LEU A 460 -17.16 -12.91 -20.43
C LEU A 460 -18.46 -12.16 -20.75
N ALA A 461 -18.84 -11.18 -19.92
CA ALA A 461 -20.05 -10.39 -20.14
C ALA A 461 -19.91 -9.45 -21.34
N ASP A 462 -18.76 -8.82 -21.51
CA ASP A 462 -18.53 -7.83 -22.55
C ASP A 462 -18.25 -8.47 -23.92
N ARG A 463 -17.42 -9.50 -23.98
CA ARG A 463 -16.86 -10.06 -25.21
C ARG A 463 -17.49 -11.38 -25.66
N THR A 464 -18.41 -11.97 -24.88
CA THR A 464 -19.04 -13.26 -25.19
C THR A 464 -20.52 -13.27 -24.82
N ASP A 465 -21.20 -14.41 -25.08
CA ASP A 465 -22.59 -14.63 -24.68
C ASP A 465 -22.69 -15.45 -23.36
N ARG A 466 -21.59 -15.59 -22.61
CA ARG A 466 -21.52 -16.39 -21.36
C ARG A 466 -21.99 -15.60 -20.12
N TYR A 467 -23.13 -14.93 -20.24
CA TYR A 467 -23.63 -13.97 -19.23
C TYR A 467 -23.93 -14.61 -17.88
N ASP A 468 -24.46 -15.84 -17.84
CA ASP A 468 -24.78 -16.51 -16.56
C ASP A 468 -23.52 -16.93 -15.78
N GLU A 469 -22.46 -17.26 -16.51
CA GLU A 469 -21.17 -17.56 -15.89
C GLU A 469 -20.50 -16.28 -15.39
N ALA A 470 -20.53 -15.23 -16.20
CA ALA A 470 -20.08 -13.89 -15.84
C ALA A 470 -20.76 -13.39 -14.56
N ALA A 471 -22.10 -13.52 -14.49
CA ALA A 471 -22.87 -13.11 -13.34
C ALA A 471 -22.45 -13.84 -12.04
N LYS A 472 -22.15 -15.13 -12.10
CA LYS A 472 -21.67 -15.90 -10.93
C LYS A 472 -20.31 -15.40 -10.43
N LEU A 473 -19.40 -15.13 -11.36
CA LEU A 473 -18.05 -14.65 -11.03
C LEU A 473 -18.10 -13.25 -10.42
N ILE A 474 -18.82 -12.33 -11.06
CA ILE A 474 -18.93 -10.95 -10.59
C ILE A 474 -19.67 -10.89 -9.26
N ARG A 475 -20.71 -11.73 -9.05
CA ARG A 475 -21.39 -11.81 -7.75
C ARG A 475 -20.42 -12.23 -6.66
N LYS A 476 -19.59 -13.27 -6.91
CA LYS A 476 -18.57 -13.68 -5.93
C LYS A 476 -17.54 -12.58 -5.70
N ALA A 477 -17.14 -11.84 -6.74
CA ALA A 477 -16.25 -10.69 -6.59
C ALA A 477 -16.88 -9.59 -5.71
N LEU A 478 -18.16 -9.30 -5.91
CA LEU A 478 -18.91 -8.31 -5.14
C LEU A 478 -19.11 -8.73 -3.67
N ASP A 479 -19.28 -10.04 -3.40
CA ASP A 479 -19.32 -10.56 -2.04
C ASP A 479 -17.98 -10.41 -1.30
N LEU A 480 -16.86 -10.41 -2.03
CA LEU A 480 -15.51 -10.23 -1.49
C LEU A 480 -15.13 -8.75 -1.33
N ASP A 481 -15.55 -7.90 -2.27
CA ASP A 481 -15.30 -6.45 -2.25
C ASP A 481 -16.55 -5.68 -2.71
N PRO A 482 -17.51 -5.47 -1.76
CA PRO A 482 -18.81 -4.90 -2.08
C PRO A 482 -18.78 -3.40 -2.41
N ASP A 483 -17.71 -2.71 -2.05
CA ASP A 483 -17.58 -1.26 -2.22
C ASP A 483 -16.77 -0.86 -3.46
N SER A 484 -16.20 -1.80 -4.19
CA SER A 484 -15.41 -1.55 -5.39
C SER A 484 -16.28 -1.01 -6.54
N PRO A 485 -16.05 0.23 -7.00
CA PRO A 485 -16.82 0.82 -8.09
C PRO A 485 -16.74 0.00 -9.38
N ALA A 486 -15.56 -0.55 -9.70
CA ALA A 486 -15.33 -1.37 -10.88
C ALA A 486 -16.13 -2.68 -10.87
N ILE A 487 -16.28 -3.31 -9.68
CA ILE A 487 -17.07 -4.54 -9.56
C ILE A 487 -18.57 -4.22 -9.59
N ILE A 488 -18.98 -3.11 -8.98
CA ILE A 488 -20.37 -2.63 -9.04
C ILE A 488 -20.76 -2.33 -10.49
N ASP A 489 -19.89 -1.64 -11.26
CA ASP A 489 -20.08 -1.39 -12.68
C ASP A 489 -20.21 -2.69 -13.47
N SER A 490 -19.27 -3.61 -13.30
CA SER A 490 -19.31 -4.93 -13.94
C SER A 490 -20.60 -5.70 -13.64
N TRP A 491 -21.13 -5.57 -12.40
CA TRP A 491 -22.40 -6.16 -12.02
C TRP A 491 -23.57 -5.50 -12.76
N GLY A 492 -23.60 -4.20 -12.86
CA GLY A 492 -24.58 -3.47 -13.67
C GLY A 492 -24.50 -3.86 -15.15
N TRP A 493 -23.28 -3.93 -15.69
CA TRP A 493 -23.05 -4.31 -17.08
C TRP A 493 -23.56 -5.72 -17.40
N VAL A 494 -23.25 -6.73 -16.58
CA VAL A 494 -23.73 -8.10 -16.82
C VAL A 494 -25.25 -8.20 -16.75
N LEU A 495 -25.90 -7.46 -15.86
CA LEU A 495 -27.36 -7.39 -15.83
C LEU A 495 -27.94 -6.82 -17.12
N TYR A 496 -27.35 -5.75 -17.65
CA TYR A 496 -27.72 -5.20 -18.94
C TYR A 496 -27.57 -6.23 -20.07
N ARG A 497 -26.43 -6.92 -20.12
CA ARG A 497 -26.16 -7.96 -21.13
C ARG A 497 -27.12 -9.16 -21.01
N GLN A 498 -27.68 -9.42 -19.83
CA GLN A 498 -28.78 -10.39 -19.60
C GLN A 498 -30.16 -9.84 -19.99
N GLY A 499 -30.28 -8.60 -20.50
CA GLY A 499 -31.54 -7.97 -20.85
C GLY A 499 -32.32 -7.36 -19.67
N ARG A 500 -31.69 -7.22 -18.51
CA ARG A 500 -32.25 -6.68 -17.25
C ARG A 500 -31.91 -5.21 -17.08
N SER A 501 -32.15 -4.41 -18.10
CA SER A 501 -31.72 -3.01 -18.17
C SER A 501 -32.28 -2.13 -17.05
N GLU A 502 -33.53 -2.37 -16.60
CA GLU A 502 -34.15 -1.63 -15.49
C GLU A 502 -33.41 -1.86 -14.16
N GLU A 503 -32.88 -3.07 -13.95
CA GLU A 503 -32.11 -3.40 -12.77
C GLU A 503 -30.64 -2.91 -12.86
N ALA A 504 -30.10 -2.87 -14.05
CA ALA A 504 -28.73 -2.43 -14.31
C ALA A 504 -28.52 -0.93 -14.03
N LEU A 505 -29.47 -0.09 -14.46
CA LEU A 505 -29.32 1.37 -14.43
C LEU A 505 -29.04 1.95 -13.04
N PRO A 506 -29.75 1.60 -11.95
CA PRO A 506 -29.45 2.14 -10.62
C PRO A 506 -28.08 1.70 -10.12
N ILE A 507 -27.63 0.49 -10.46
CA ILE A 507 -26.33 -0.06 -10.04
C ILE A 507 -25.19 0.68 -10.76
N LEU A 508 -25.30 0.90 -12.06
CA LEU A 508 -24.32 1.68 -12.82
C LEU A 508 -24.23 3.14 -12.33
N LYS A 509 -25.36 3.73 -11.92
CA LYS A 509 -25.36 5.06 -11.32
C LYS A 509 -24.65 5.07 -9.96
N GLU A 510 -24.85 4.06 -9.13
CA GLU A 510 -24.11 3.90 -7.88
C GLU A 510 -22.59 3.80 -8.14
N ALA A 511 -22.17 2.98 -9.10
CA ALA A 511 -20.77 2.89 -9.51
C ALA A 511 -20.21 4.25 -9.94
N TYR A 512 -20.98 4.99 -10.76
CA TYR A 512 -20.58 6.31 -11.23
C TYR A 512 -20.53 7.37 -10.14
N GLU A 513 -21.36 7.28 -9.12
CA GLU A 513 -21.28 8.16 -7.95
C GLU A 513 -20.01 7.92 -7.13
N LYS A 514 -19.61 6.66 -6.98
CA LYS A 514 -18.38 6.27 -6.27
C LYS A 514 -17.12 6.62 -7.08
N LEU A 515 -17.16 6.43 -8.40
CA LEU A 515 -16.04 6.71 -9.31
C LEU A 515 -16.56 7.32 -10.62
N ARG A 516 -16.20 8.57 -10.86
CA ARG A 516 -16.51 9.26 -12.12
C ARG A 516 -15.58 8.76 -13.23
N ASP A 517 -15.98 7.71 -13.91
CA ASP A 517 -15.20 7.03 -14.94
C ASP A 517 -15.91 7.10 -16.31
N PRO A 518 -15.20 7.31 -17.44
CA PRO A 518 -15.81 7.40 -18.77
C PRO A 518 -16.45 6.09 -19.23
N GLU A 519 -15.94 4.92 -18.84
CA GLU A 519 -16.51 3.62 -19.20
C GLU A 519 -17.85 3.42 -18.50
N VAL A 520 -17.93 3.71 -17.20
CA VAL A 520 -19.20 3.66 -16.45
C VAL A 520 -20.24 4.62 -17.02
N ALA A 521 -19.80 5.82 -17.42
CA ALA A 521 -20.68 6.77 -18.10
C ALA A 521 -21.20 6.22 -19.45
N ALA A 522 -20.34 5.58 -20.22
CA ALA A 522 -20.71 4.93 -21.48
C ALA A 522 -21.75 3.81 -21.25
N HIS A 523 -21.56 2.98 -20.24
CA HIS A 523 -22.52 1.93 -19.86
C HIS A 523 -23.89 2.52 -19.46
N ILE A 524 -23.92 3.61 -18.70
CA ILE A 524 -25.19 4.30 -18.35
C ILE A 524 -25.90 4.78 -19.60
N VAL A 525 -25.19 5.38 -20.54
CA VAL A 525 -25.77 5.88 -21.81
C VAL A 525 -26.35 4.73 -22.63
N GLU A 526 -25.62 3.63 -22.79
CA GLU A 526 -26.10 2.46 -23.51
C GLU A 526 -27.36 1.84 -22.89
N VAL A 527 -27.39 1.74 -21.53
CA VAL A 527 -28.55 1.21 -20.82
C VAL A 527 -29.76 2.14 -20.95
N LEU A 528 -29.59 3.47 -20.80
CA LEU A 528 -30.66 4.44 -21.02
C LEU A 528 -31.23 4.36 -22.42
N TRP A 529 -30.36 4.23 -23.43
CA TRP A 529 -30.77 4.09 -24.80
C TRP A 529 -31.58 2.80 -25.04
N ALA A 530 -31.13 1.68 -24.49
CA ALA A 530 -31.83 0.39 -24.57
C ALA A 530 -33.20 0.41 -23.86
N LEU A 531 -33.37 1.22 -22.83
CA LEU A 531 -34.64 1.46 -22.14
C LEU A 531 -35.60 2.40 -22.92
N GLY A 532 -35.19 2.90 -24.09
CA GLY A 532 -35.96 3.87 -24.87
C GLY A 532 -35.94 5.30 -24.29
N ARG A 533 -35.11 5.57 -23.28
CA ARG A 533 -34.94 6.88 -22.63
C ARG A 533 -33.91 7.73 -23.39
N GLN A 534 -34.20 8.00 -24.65
CA GLN A 534 -33.24 8.62 -25.57
C GLN A 534 -32.82 10.03 -25.17
N ASP A 535 -33.73 10.83 -24.64
CA ASP A 535 -33.42 12.18 -24.17
C ASP A 535 -32.46 12.12 -22.98
N ASP A 536 -32.73 11.24 -22.03
CA ASP A 536 -31.84 11.04 -20.87
C ASP A 536 -30.46 10.51 -21.26
N ALA A 537 -30.40 9.60 -22.23
CA ALA A 537 -29.15 9.08 -22.77
C ALA A 537 -28.32 10.18 -23.46
N THR A 538 -28.97 11.06 -24.21
CA THR A 538 -28.30 12.20 -24.86
C THR A 538 -27.72 13.16 -23.83
N VAL A 539 -28.52 13.53 -22.83
CA VAL A 539 -28.05 14.41 -21.74
C VAL A 539 -26.87 13.77 -20.99
N ALA A 540 -26.98 12.49 -20.62
CA ALA A 540 -25.90 11.79 -19.92
C ALA A 540 -24.60 11.73 -20.75
N LEU A 541 -24.71 11.54 -22.06
CA LEU A 541 -23.56 11.53 -22.96
C LEU A 541 -22.91 12.92 -23.06
N GLU A 542 -23.71 13.98 -23.20
CA GLU A 542 -23.20 15.37 -23.28
C GLU A 542 -22.47 15.77 -21.98
N GLU A 543 -23.01 15.41 -20.83
CA GLU A 543 -22.37 15.62 -19.53
C GLU A 543 -21.06 14.83 -19.41
N ALA A 544 -21.04 13.58 -19.86
CA ALA A 544 -19.84 12.74 -19.86
C ALA A 544 -18.75 13.30 -20.78
N GLU A 545 -19.10 13.74 -21.99
CA GLU A 545 -18.13 14.34 -22.94
C GLU A 545 -17.57 15.69 -22.45
N GLN A 546 -18.38 16.50 -21.76
CA GLN A 546 -17.88 17.71 -21.12
C GLN A 546 -16.86 17.39 -20.02
N ARG A 547 -17.07 16.32 -19.28
CA ARG A 547 -16.18 15.88 -18.22
C ARG A 547 -14.93 15.18 -18.74
N PHE A 548 -15.05 14.39 -19.80
CA PHE A 548 -14.00 13.56 -20.40
C PHE A 548 -13.84 13.90 -21.90
N PRO A 549 -13.38 15.11 -22.23
CA PRO A 549 -13.32 15.54 -23.61
C PRO A 549 -12.37 14.67 -24.44
N GLY A 550 -12.87 14.22 -25.61
CA GLY A 550 -12.10 13.42 -26.57
C GLY A 550 -11.92 11.94 -26.18
N ASN A 551 -12.67 11.43 -25.19
CA ASN A 551 -12.60 10.01 -24.83
C ASN A 551 -13.20 9.11 -25.92
N ASP A 552 -12.43 8.10 -26.38
CA ASP A 552 -12.79 7.23 -27.48
C ASP A 552 -14.04 6.37 -27.20
N LEU A 553 -14.22 5.88 -25.96
CA LEU A 553 -15.40 5.08 -25.59
C LEU A 553 -16.69 5.90 -25.74
N LEU A 554 -16.67 7.16 -25.28
CA LEU A 554 -17.82 8.06 -25.41
C LEU A 554 -18.10 8.41 -26.89
N LEU A 555 -17.04 8.62 -27.69
CA LEU A 555 -17.18 8.84 -29.13
C LEU A 555 -17.79 7.62 -29.83
N ASP A 556 -17.45 6.42 -29.43
CA ASP A 556 -18.02 5.19 -30.00
C ASP A 556 -19.47 4.98 -29.57
N VAL A 557 -19.81 5.28 -28.30
CA VAL A 557 -21.21 5.28 -27.86
C VAL A 557 -22.02 6.33 -28.62
N ARG A 558 -21.50 7.52 -28.86
CA ARG A 558 -22.16 8.56 -29.69
C ARG A 558 -22.48 8.04 -31.10
N LYS A 559 -21.55 7.32 -31.72
CA LYS A 559 -21.77 6.72 -33.04
C LYS A 559 -22.89 5.67 -33.02
N LYS A 560 -22.94 4.85 -31.92
CA LYS A 560 -23.97 3.80 -31.77
C LYS A 560 -25.38 4.38 -31.60
N ILE A 561 -25.52 5.49 -30.84
CA ILE A 561 -26.83 6.09 -30.55
C ILE A 561 -27.22 7.23 -31.52
N ALA A 562 -26.31 7.66 -32.39
CA ALA A 562 -26.64 8.64 -33.42
C ALA A 562 -27.76 8.10 -34.31
N PRO A 563 -28.80 8.88 -34.62
CA PRO A 563 -29.83 8.44 -35.56
C PRO A 563 -29.17 8.09 -36.89
N VAL A 564 -29.44 6.89 -37.41
CA VAL A 564 -29.04 6.51 -38.77
C VAL A 564 -29.72 7.52 -39.70
N THR A 565 -28.95 8.52 -40.14
CA THR A 565 -29.41 9.44 -41.18
C THR A 565 -29.61 8.61 -42.44
N PRO A 566 -30.83 8.60 -43.04
CA PRO A 566 -31.17 7.76 -44.20
C PRO A 566 -30.36 8.13 -45.42
#